data_a11fc07b90efaa783dce632fdfff2d8f
#
_entry.id   a11fc07b90efaa783dce632fdfff2d8f
#
_cell.length_a   1.000
_cell.length_b   1.000
_cell.length_c   1.000
_cell.angle_alpha   90.00
_cell.angle_beta   90.00
_cell.angle_gamma   90.00
#
_symmetry.space_group_name_H-M   'P 1'
#
loop_
_entity.id
_entity.type
_entity.pdbx_description
1 polymer ?
#
loop_
_entity_poly.entity_id
_entity_poly.type
_entity_poly.pdbx_seq_one_letter_code
_entity_poly.pdbx_strand_id
1 'polypeptide(L)'
;MKIKKGSPMFSTMSTTHELIPWIDKFMIEHPYAGKYVVNDEQYVPHSKDRRHTHYHPSGDCLKCQRLLYYERDESAPVIEMPVDAHLQKIFKMGDAVHAMLQAWFMAWNEIDGYPHCVGNEVRVDSNKLGIGGFIDSVIRFPGAEQDTVIELKTINDYGFQHLNGPKPEHRMQMACYMAVQQLPEAIILYVDKNTCDMKEFRIEPIDMQSTIMRWRQVENA
;
A
#
# COMPACT_ATOMS: atom_id res chain seq x y z
N MET A 1 23.48 -8.61 37.37
CA MET A 1 24.05 -8.39 36.03
C MET A 1 23.51 -7.06 35.50
N LYS A 2 24.33 -6.01 35.46
CA LYS A 2 23.90 -4.67 35.02
C LYS A 2 23.95 -4.62 33.49
N ILE A 3 22.80 -4.51 32.85
CA ILE A 3 22.71 -4.25 31.40
C ILE A 3 23.17 -2.80 31.20
N LYS A 4 24.31 -2.61 30.54
CA LYS A 4 24.73 -1.29 30.06
C LYS A 4 23.74 -0.85 28.97
N LYS A 5 22.98 0.23 29.25
CA LYS A 5 22.28 0.96 28.18
C LYS A 5 23.33 1.54 27.25
N GLY A 6 23.49 0.94 26.09
CA GLY A 6 24.18 1.57 24.97
C GLY A 6 23.36 2.78 24.54
N SER A 7 23.95 3.96 24.53
CA SER A 7 23.34 5.13 23.90
C SER A 7 23.13 4.82 22.43
N PRO A 8 21.95 5.04 21.86
CA PRO A 8 21.76 4.89 20.44
C PRO A 8 22.64 5.93 19.73
N MET A 9 23.61 5.47 18.96
CA MET A 9 24.31 6.31 17.99
C MET A 9 23.31 6.67 16.89
N PHE A 10 22.54 7.70 17.06
CA PHE A 10 21.86 8.34 15.94
C PHE A 10 22.91 9.19 15.21
N SER A 11 23.54 8.61 14.22
CA SER A 11 24.20 9.31 13.14
C SER A 11 23.22 10.32 12.55
N THR A 12 23.69 11.54 12.28
CA THR A 12 22.99 12.61 11.57
C THR A 12 22.07 12.03 10.50
N MET A 13 20.74 12.16 10.70
CA MET A 13 19.76 11.68 9.75
C MET A 13 20.07 12.32 8.40
N SER A 14 20.46 11.49 7.46
CA SER A 14 20.44 11.81 6.04
C SER A 14 19.04 12.30 5.68
N THR A 15 18.95 13.28 4.79
CA THR A 15 17.70 13.79 4.21
C THR A 15 17.03 12.78 3.28
N THR A 16 17.20 11.50 3.54
CA THR A 16 16.57 10.43 2.78
C THR A 16 15.09 10.31 3.18
N HIS A 17 14.21 10.33 2.20
CA HIS A 17 12.78 10.10 2.38
C HIS A 17 12.50 8.60 2.58
N GLU A 18 13.27 7.94 3.46
CA GLU A 18 13.12 6.52 3.79
C GLU A 18 12.09 6.36 4.91
N LEU A 19 11.19 5.43 4.76
CA LEU A 19 10.05 5.23 5.67
C LEU A 19 10.45 4.42 6.91
N ILE A 20 11.21 3.35 6.74
CA ILE A 20 11.59 2.41 7.82
C ILE A 20 12.33 3.13 8.96
N PRO A 21 13.32 4.01 8.72
CA PRO A 21 14.00 4.73 9.79
C PRO A 21 13.06 5.58 10.65
N TRP A 22 11.98 6.12 10.07
CA TRP A 22 10.99 6.88 10.81
C TRP A 22 10.09 5.99 11.65
N ILE A 23 9.72 4.81 11.14
CA ILE A 23 8.97 3.80 11.90
C ILE A 23 9.80 3.32 13.10
N ASP A 24 11.07 2.97 12.88
CA ASP A 24 11.96 2.49 13.95
C ASP A 24 12.17 3.56 15.03
N LYS A 25 12.42 4.80 14.61
CA LYS A 25 12.54 5.94 15.52
C LYS A 25 11.28 6.11 16.36
N PHE A 26 10.11 6.09 15.72
CA PHE A 26 8.82 6.22 16.41
C PHE A 26 8.60 5.11 17.44
N MET A 27 8.90 3.87 17.09
CA MET A 27 8.78 2.73 18.01
C MET A 27 9.68 2.84 19.23
N ILE A 28 10.86 3.42 19.07
CA ILE A 28 11.82 3.62 20.18
C ILE A 28 11.41 4.79 21.08
N GLU A 29 11.03 5.91 20.47
CA GLU A 29 10.76 7.17 21.18
C GLU A 29 9.34 7.22 21.75
N HIS A 30 8.37 6.60 21.08
CA HIS A 30 6.94 6.68 21.39
C HIS A 30 6.26 5.30 21.43
N PRO A 31 6.76 4.32 22.19
CA PRO A 31 6.30 2.92 22.13
C PRO A 31 4.83 2.70 22.50
N TYR A 32 4.18 3.69 23.10
CA TYR A 32 2.78 3.62 23.52
C TYR A 32 1.85 4.55 22.73
N ALA A 33 2.36 5.28 21.76
CA ALA A 33 1.56 6.12 20.87
C ALA A 33 0.95 5.30 19.73
N GLY A 34 0.01 5.90 18.99
CA GLY A 34 -0.60 5.27 17.83
C GLY A 34 -1.45 4.05 18.17
N LYS A 35 -2.32 4.18 19.19
CA LYS A 35 -3.30 3.12 19.49
C LYS A 35 -4.19 2.90 18.28
N TYR A 36 -4.27 1.67 17.82
CA TYR A 36 -5.15 1.28 16.72
C TYR A 36 -6.34 0.47 17.21
N VAL A 37 -7.45 0.66 16.54
CA VAL A 37 -8.66 -0.16 16.69
C VAL A 37 -8.95 -0.75 15.33
N VAL A 38 -8.99 -2.06 15.24
CA VAL A 38 -9.48 -2.74 14.03
C VAL A 38 -10.99 -2.59 14.05
N ASN A 39 -11.51 -1.58 13.35
CA ASN A 39 -12.95 -1.38 13.21
C ASN A 39 -13.46 -2.30 12.11
N ASP A 40 -14.30 -3.27 12.47
CA ASP A 40 -15.03 -4.08 11.50
C ASP A 40 -15.97 -3.26 10.61
N GLU A 41 -16.34 -2.05 11.03
CA GLU A 41 -17.18 -1.11 10.26
C GLU A 41 -16.47 -0.50 9.05
N GLN A 42 -15.13 -0.44 9.04
CA GLN A 42 -14.35 0.01 7.87
C GLN A 42 -14.15 -1.10 6.82
N TYR A 43 -14.38 -2.34 7.21
CA TYR A 43 -14.40 -3.44 6.26
C TYR A 43 -15.76 -3.46 5.53
N VAL A 44 -15.92 -2.56 4.60
CA VAL A 44 -16.94 -2.73 3.56
C VAL A 44 -16.48 -3.92 2.73
N PRO A 45 -17.13 -5.10 2.82
CA PRO A 45 -16.82 -6.19 1.92
C PRO A 45 -16.85 -5.62 0.51
N HIS A 46 -15.78 -5.86 -0.23
CA HIS A 46 -15.70 -5.38 -1.60
C HIS A 46 -17.00 -5.74 -2.31
N SER A 47 -17.87 -4.75 -2.50
CA SER A 47 -19.20 -4.98 -3.03
C SER A 47 -19.07 -5.63 -4.40
N LYS A 48 -19.97 -6.54 -4.70
CA LYS A 48 -20.07 -7.20 -6.02
C LYS A 48 -20.16 -6.19 -7.19
N ASP A 49 -20.53 -4.94 -6.89
CA ASP A 49 -20.70 -3.84 -7.85
C ASP A 49 -19.39 -3.22 -8.37
N ARG A 50 -18.22 -3.64 -7.88
CA ARG A 50 -16.94 -3.12 -8.38
C ARG A 50 -16.60 -3.51 -9.82
N ARG A 51 -17.27 -4.52 -10.36
CA ARG A 51 -16.87 -5.18 -11.61
C ARG A 51 -17.03 -4.33 -12.85
N HIS A 52 -17.92 -3.35 -12.84
CA HIS A 52 -18.40 -2.78 -14.10
C HIS A 52 -17.99 -1.34 -14.38
N THR A 53 -17.37 -0.63 -13.48
CA THR A 53 -17.09 0.80 -13.66
C THR A 53 -15.63 1.17 -13.83
N HIS A 54 -14.72 0.55 -13.07
CA HIS A 54 -13.31 0.93 -13.06
C HIS A 54 -12.40 -0.31 -12.90
N TYR A 55 -11.18 -0.21 -13.43
CA TYR A 55 -10.10 -1.16 -13.10
C TYR A 55 -9.59 -0.86 -11.70
N HIS A 56 -9.34 -1.93 -10.94
CA HIS A 56 -8.76 -1.89 -9.62
C HIS A 56 -7.30 -2.38 -9.69
N PRO A 57 -6.32 -1.48 -9.73
CA PRO A 57 -4.92 -1.86 -9.92
C PRO A 57 -4.42 -2.92 -8.94
N SER A 58 -4.91 -2.92 -7.70
CA SER A 58 -4.55 -3.92 -6.68
C SER A 58 -4.88 -5.37 -7.07
N GLY A 59 -5.88 -5.58 -7.92
CA GLY A 59 -6.31 -6.91 -8.36
C GLY A 59 -6.14 -7.18 -9.85
N ASP A 60 -6.09 -6.15 -10.68
CA ASP A 60 -6.28 -6.26 -12.12
C ASP A 60 -4.98 -6.11 -12.92
N CYS A 61 -3.90 -5.58 -12.34
CA CYS A 61 -2.69 -5.23 -13.06
C CYS A 61 -2.06 -6.39 -13.84
N LEU A 62 -2.11 -7.62 -13.33
CA LEU A 62 -1.55 -8.79 -14.01
C LEU A 62 -2.59 -9.71 -14.66
N LYS A 63 -3.87 -9.41 -14.54
CA LYS A 63 -4.90 -10.20 -15.23
C LYS A 63 -4.74 -10.08 -16.74
N CYS A 64 -5.02 -11.16 -17.45
CA CYS A 64 -5.04 -11.10 -18.92
C CYS A 64 -6.21 -10.24 -19.40
N GLN A 65 -6.04 -9.58 -20.54
CA GLN A 65 -7.08 -8.70 -21.11
C GLN A 65 -8.43 -9.40 -21.32
N ARG A 66 -8.39 -10.68 -21.73
CA ARG A 66 -9.60 -11.47 -21.93
C ARG A 66 -10.36 -11.71 -20.61
N LEU A 67 -9.65 -11.95 -19.51
CA LEU A 67 -10.27 -12.10 -18.19
C LEU A 67 -10.91 -10.79 -17.74
N LEU A 68 -10.21 -9.67 -17.89
CA LEU A 68 -10.72 -8.33 -17.57
C LEU A 68 -11.98 -8.00 -18.39
N TYR A 69 -12.00 -8.38 -19.67
CA TYR A 69 -13.18 -8.22 -20.52
C TYR A 69 -14.39 -8.98 -19.96
N TYR A 70 -14.23 -10.28 -19.65
CA TYR A 70 -15.33 -11.08 -19.10
C TYR A 70 -15.75 -10.65 -17.69
N GLU A 71 -14.86 -10.12 -16.89
CA GLU A 71 -15.21 -9.59 -15.56
C GLU A 71 -16.05 -8.31 -15.65
N ARG A 72 -16.00 -7.63 -16.80
CA ARG A 72 -16.83 -6.42 -17.09
C ARG A 72 -18.12 -6.74 -17.86
N ASP A 73 -18.20 -7.88 -18.49
CA ASP A 73 -19.39 -8.30 -19.22
C ASP A 73 -20.48 -8.73 -18.23
N GLU A 74 -21.53 -7.91 -18.14
CA GLU A 74 -22.68 -8.17 -17.26
C GLU A 74 -23.43 -9.47 -17.62
N SER A 75 -23.30 -9.91 -18.87
CA SER A 75 -23.92 -11.15 -19.36
C SER A 75 -23.11 -12.40 -18.99
N ALA A 76 -21.85 -12.25 -18.61
CA ALA A 76 -21.00 -13.37 -18.25
C ALA A 76 -21.41 -13.98 -16.89
N PRO A 77 -21.42 -15.32 -16.78
CA PRO A 77 -21.75 -15.96 -15.52
C PRO A 77 -20.72 -15.64 -14.43
N VAL A 78 -21.23 -15.24 -13.27
CA VAL A 78 -20.37 -14.98 -12.10
C VAL A 78 -20.01 -16.29 -11.45
N ILE A 79 -18.72 -16.66 -11.49
CA ILE A 79 -18.21 -17.80 -10.73
C ILE A 79 -17.73 -17.27 -9.38
N GLU A 80 -18.53 -17.44 -8.34
CA GLU A 80 -18.09 -17.14 -6.98
C GLU A 80 -17.19 -18.28 -6.48
N MET A 81 -15.91 -17.97 -6.23
CA MET A 81 -15.04 -18.89 -5.50
C MET A 81 -15.18 -18.59 -4.01
N PRO A 82 -15.66 -19.56 -3.20
CA PRO A 82 -15.75 -19.36 -1.77
C PRO A 82 -14.36 -19.16 -1.17
N VAL A 83 -14.21 -18.09 -0.39
CA VAL A 83 -13.00 -17.86 0.40
C VAL A 83 -13.08 -18.76 1.63
N ASP A 84 -12.17 -19.70 1.77
CA ASP A 84 -12.13 -20.58 2.94
C ASP A 84 -11.68 -19.83 4.21
N ALA A 85 -11.90 -20.46 5.37
CA ALA A 85 -11.58 -19.85 6.66
C ALA A 85 -10.07 -19.61 6.84
N HIS A 86 -9.20 -20.38 6.17
CA HIS A 86 -7.77 -20.17 6.23
C HIS A 86 -7.36 -18.90 5.50
N LEU A 87 -7.84 -18.72 4.29
CA LEU A 87 -7.57 -17.52 3.49
C LEU A 87 -8.16 -16.26 4.13
N GLN A 88 -9.36 -16.37 4.75
CA GLN A 88 -9.94 -15.27 5.52
C GLN A 88 -9.04 -14.80 6.68
N LYS A 89 -8.44 -15.75 7.42
CA LYS A 89 -7.48 -15.41 8.50
C LYS A 89 -6.25 -14.70 7.97
N ILE A 90 -5.74 -15.10 6.79
CA ILE A 90 -4.61 -14.42 6.15
C ILE A 90 -4.96 -12.97 5.81
N PHE A 91 -6.16 -12.73 5.26
CA PHE A 91 -6.61 -11.37 4.95
C PHE A 91 -6.74 -10.52 6.22
N LYS A 92 -7.41 -11.05 7.25
CA LYS A 92 -7.58 -10.34 8.53
C LYS A 92 -6.24 -9.99 9.21
N MET A 93 -5.24 -10.85 9.09
CA MET A 93 -3.89 -10.52 9.56
C MET A 93 -3.28 -9.35 8.76
N GLY A 94 -3.48 -9.33 7.45
CA GLY A 94 -3.08 -8.19 6.60
C GLY A 94 -3.76 -6.90 7.04
N ASP A 95 -5.09 -6.92 7.20
CA ASP A 95 -5.90 -5.77 7.64
C ASP A 95 -5.39 -5.21 8.99
N ALA A 96 -5.04 -6.10 9.94
CA ALA A 96 -4.53 -5.69 11.25
C ALA A 96 -3.17 -4.98 11.15
N VAL A 97 -2.26 -5.46 10.29
CA VAL A 97 -0.97 -4.81 10.04
C VAL A 97 -1.16 -3.43 9.39
N HIS A 98 -2.06 -3.31 8.41
CA HIS A 98 -2.39 -2.03 7.78
C HIS A 98 -2.92 -1.05 8.83
N ALA A 99 -3.93 -1.44 9.61
CA ALA A 99 -4.52 -0.59 10.64
C ALA A 99 -3.48 -0.11 11.67
N MET A 100 -2.55 -0.99 12.06
CA MET A 100 -1.49 -0.66 13.00
C MET A 100 -0.54 0.39 12.41
N LEU A 101 -0.02 0.19 11.21
CA LEU A 101 0.91 1.12 10.57
C LEU A 101 0.25 2.47 10.27
N GLN A 102 -0.97 2.45 9.77
CA GLN A 102 -1.75 3.66 9.51
C GLN A 102 -2.00 4.47 10.79
N ALA A 103 -2.24 3.81 11.93
CA ALA A 103 -2.36 4.48 13.22
C ALA A 103 -1.03 5.12 13.68
N TRP A 104 0.11 4.48 13.41
CA TRP A 104 1.41 5.06 13.70
C TRP A 104 1.69 6.30 12.82
N PHE A 105 1.37 6.22 11.54
CA PHE A 105 1.51 7.37 10.63
C PHE A 105 0.64 8.56 11.06
N MET A 106 -0.58 8.31 11.49
CA MET A 106 -1.43 9.38 12.04
C MET A 106 -0.88 9.97 13.32
N ALA A 107 -0.29 9.14 14.20
CA ALA A 107 0.32 9.63 15.44
C ALA A 107 1.55 10.52 15.19
N TRP A 108 2.23 10.39 14.05
CA TRP A 108 3.33 11.29 13.67
C TRP A 108 2.90 12.75 13.57
N ASN A 109 1.65 13.01 13.20
CA ASN A 109 1.11 14.37 13.07
C ASN A 109 1.10 15.16 14.38
N GLU A 110 1.18 14.46 15.52
CA GLU A 110 1.22 15.05 16.85
C GLU A 110 2.65 15.25 17.38
N ILE A 111 3.68 14.94 16.58
CA ILE A 111 5.08 14.92 17.00
C ILE A 111 5.90 15.85 16.11
N ASP A 112 6.49 16.89 16.69
CA ASP A 112 7.32 17.83 15.96
C ASP A 112 8.52 17.14 15.28
N GLY A 113 8.77 17.49 14.03
CA GLY A 113 9.90 17.00 13.25
C GLY A 113 9.75 15.58 12.68
N TYR A 114 8.59 14.95 12.86
CA TYR A 114 8.23 13.71 12.18
C TYR A 114 7.62 13.95 10.80
N PRO A 115 7.57 12.92 9.93
CA PRO A 115 6.79 13.00 8.70
C PRO A 115 5.33 13.27 9.00
N HIS A 116 4.65 13.94 8.08
CA HIS A 116 3.23 14.24 8.20
C HIS A 116 2.39 13.25 7.38
N CYS A 117 1.51 12.52 8.02
CA CYS A 117 0.51 11.71 7.34
C CYS A 117 -0.61 12.62 6.81
N VAL A 118 -0.65 12.79 5.49
CA VAL A 118 -1.65 13.59 4.79
C VAL A 118 -3.00 12.89 4.79
N GLY A 119 -3.01 11.55 4.72
CA GLY A 119 -4.21 10.74 4.80
C GLY A 119 -3.94 9.25 4.66
N ASN A 120 -4.86 8.46 5.20
CA ASN A 120 -4.93 7.01 5.01
C ASN A 120 -6.16 6.65 4.18
N GLU A 121 -6.15 5.51 3.50
CA GLU A 121 -7.22 5.03 2.61
C GLU A 121 -7.67 6.11 1.62
N VAL A 122 -6.69 6.77 1.00
CA VAL A 122 -6.95 7.89 0.09
C VAL A 122 -7.55 7.37 -1.20
N ARG A 123 -8.80 7.77 -1.48
CA ARG A 123 -9.51 7.33 -2.68
C ARG A 123 -8.84 7.81 -3.96
N VAL A 124 -8.60 6.87 -4.85
CA VAL A 124 -8.16 7.10 -6.22
C VAL A 124 -9.33 6.83 -7.13
N ASP A 125 -9.72 7.81 -7.93
CA ASP A 125 -10.84 7.70 -8.87
C ASP A 125 -10.55 8.54 -10.11
N SER A 126 -10.54 7.91 -11.26
CA SER A 126 -10.32 8.59 -12.53
C SER A 126 -11.18 8.01 -13.63
N ASN A 127 -12.32 8.63 -13.88
CA ASN A 127 -13.19 8.29 -15.02
C ASN A 127 -12.44 8.38 -16.37
N LYS A 128 -11.51 9.34 -16.50
CA LYS A 128 -10.70 9.51 -17.72
C LYS A 128 -9.79 8.33 -18.01
N LEU A 129 -9.28 7.68 -16.96
CA LEU A 129 -8.37 6.54 -17.06
C LEU A 129 -9.08 5.21 -16.76
N GLY A 130 -10.33 5.25 -16.31
CA GLY A 130 -11.07 4.07 -15.89
C GLY A 130 -10.45 3.36 -14.68
N ILE A 131 -9.81 4.11 -13.77
CA ILE A 131 -9.08 3.57 -12.61
C ILE A 131 -9.79 3.95 -11.32
N GLY A 132 -9.97 2.98 -10.43
CA GLY A 132 -10.51 3.18 -9.10
C GLY A 132 -9.75 2.37 -8.05
N GLY A 133 -9.68 2.87 -6.82
CA GLY A 133 -9.01 2.17 -5.72
C GLY A 133 -8.76 3.07 -4.52
N PHE A 134 -7.89 2.59 -3.64
CA PHE A 134 -7.45 3.34 -2.47
C PHE A 134 -5.94 3.21 -2.33
N ILE A 135 -5.30 4.29 -1.93
CA ILE A 135 -3.90 4.34 -1.50
C ILE A 135 -3.89 4.13 0.00
N ASP A 136 -3.06 3.21 0.49
CA ASP A 136 -3.01 2.88 1.92
C ASP A 136 -2.66 4.11 2.75
N SER A 137 -1.64 4.89 2.34
CA SER A 137 -1.27 6.14 3.02
C SER A 137 -0.59 7.13 2.07
N VAL A 138 -0.70 8.41 2.40
CA VAL A 138 0.05 9.50 1.74
C VAL A 138 0.82 10.25 2.81
N ILE A 139 2.13 10.37 2.64
CA ILE A 139 3.04 10.94 3.64
C ILE A 139 3.88 12.05 3.03
N ARG A 140 4.03 13.16 3.76
CA ARG A 140 4.99 14.21 3.47
C ARG A 140 6.18 14.09 4.42
N PHE A 141 7.34 13.81 3.87
CA PHE A 141 8.58 13.76 4.64
C PHE A 141 9.07 15.18 5.00
N PRO A 142 9.81 15.34 6.13
CA PRO A 142 10.39 16.62 6.50
C PRO A 142 11.28 17.18 5.38
N GLY A 143 11.01 18.41 4.96
CA GLY A 143 11.75 19.09 3.90
C GLY A 143 11.38 18.68 2.47
N ALA A 144 10.46 17.72 2.28
CA ALA A 144 9.95 17.38 0.97
C ALA A 144 8.94 18.41 0.46
N GLU A 145 9.04 18.75 -0.83
CA GLU A 145 8.08 19.63 -1.50
C GLU A 145 6.80 18.92 -1.90
N GLN A 146 6.86 17.60 -2.08
CA GLN A 146 5.75 16.78 -2.55
C GLN A 146 5.47 15.62 -1.62
N ASP A 147 4.26 15.08 -1.74
CA ASP A 147 3.83 13.92 -1.00
C ASP A 147 4.30 12.64 -1.66
N THR A 148 4.49 11.60 -0.84
CA THR A 148 4.87 10.26 -1.26
C THR A 148 3.71 9.31 -1.02
N VAL A 149 3.34 8.53 -2.04
CA VAL A 149 2.37 7.45 -1.93
C VAL A 149 3.00 6.28 -1.18
N ILE A 150 2.29 5.75 -0.19
CA ILE A 150 2.73 4.56 0.55
C ILE A 150 1.75 3.43 0.30
N GLU A 151 2.28 2.28 -0.09
CA GLU A 151 1.54 1.03 -0.21
C GLU A 151 2.09 0.02 0.78
N LEU A 152 1.20 -0.57 1.56
CA LEU A 152 1.54 -1.55 2.58
C LEU A 152 1.28 -2.96 2.04
N LYS A 153 2.22 -3.86 2.18
CA LYS A 153 2.08 -5.26 1.77
C LYS A 153 2.57 -6.19 2.87
N THR A 154 1.74 -7.14 3.24
CA THR A 154 2.16 -8.22 4.14
C THR A 154 2.57 -9.45 3.34
N ILE A 155 3.65 -10.10 3.75
CA ILE A 155 4.21 -11.26 3.08
C ILE A 155 4.63 -12.31 4.14
N ASN A 156 4.71 -13.57 3.77
CA ASN A 156 5.27 -14.61 4.66
C ASN A 156 6.80 -14.58 4.63
N ASP A 157 7.42 -15.17 5.63
CA ASP A 157 8.87 -15.23 5.78
C ASP A 157 9.59 -15.76 4.53
N TYR A 158 9.12 -16.86 3.94
CA TYR A 158 9.73 -17.40 2.71
C TYR A 158 9.72 -16.38 1.57
N GLY A 159 8.58 -15.74 1.33
CA GLY A 159 8.46 -14.69 0.32
C GLY A 159 9.31 -13.46 0.64
N PHE A 160 9.40 -13.10 1.92
CA PHE A 160 10.19 -11.96 2.38
C PHE A 160 11.69 -12.17 2.19
N GLN A 161 12.21 -13.36 2.53
CA GLN A 161 13.63 -13.71 2.35
C GLN A 161 14.06 -13.65 0.88
N HIS A 162 13.16 -14.01 -0.05
CA HIS A 162 13.43 -14.03 -1.48
C HIS A 162 13.06 -12.73 -2.19
N LEU A 163 12.60 -11.72 -1.46
CA LEU A 163 12.19 -10.44 -2.03
C LEU A 163 13.41 -9.52 -2.24
N ASN A 164 13.86 -9.42 -3.49
CA ASN A 164 15.00 -8.58 -3.91
C ASN A 164 14.57 -7.29 -4.61
N GLY A 165 13.26 -7.04 -4.71
CA GLY A 165 12.65 -5.88 -5.35
C GLY A 165 11.14 -5.94 -5.25
N PRO A 166 10.42 -4.88 -5.63
CA PRO A 166 8.97 -4.86 -5.59
C PRO A 166 8.40 -5.87 -6.58
N LYS A 167 7.35 -6.58 -6.18
CA LYS A 167 6.66 -7.49 -7.10
C LYS A 167 6.07 -6.70 -8.28
N PRO A 168 6.07 -7.27 -9.50
CA PRO A 168 5.60 -6.57 -10.69
C PRO A 168 4.19 -6.02 -10.57
N GLU A 169 3.26 -6.79 -9.97
CA GLU A 169 1.88 -6.38 -9.73
C GLU A 169 1.78 -5.16 -8.84
N HIS A 170 2.54 -5.12 -7.75
CA HIS A 170 2.52 -4.00 -6.82
C HIS A 170 3.19 -2.76 -7.42
N ARG A 171 4.26 -2.96 -8.22
CA ARG A 171 4.90 -1.88 -8.96
C ARG A 171 3.94 -1.23 -9.97
N MET A 172 3.18 -2.03 -10.70
CA MET A 172 2.17 -1.54 -11.64
C MET A 172 1.02 -0.83 -10.91
N GLN A 173 0.56 -1.37 -9.79
CA GLN A 173 -0.46 -0.74 -8.94
C GLN A 173 -0.02 0.68 -8.57
N MET A 174 1.20 0.82 -8.04
CA MET A 174 1.73 2.12 -7.64
C MET A 174 1.88 3.08 -8.82
N ALA A 175 2.39 2.60 -9.93
CA ALA A 175 2.50 3.40 -11.14
C ALA A 175 1.14 3.99 -11.55
N CYS A 176 0.05 3.21 -11.45
CA CYS A 176 -1.30 3.68 -11.73
C CYS A 176 -1.77 4.76 -10.76
N TYR A 177 -1.55 4.56 -9.47
CA TYR A 177 -1.96 5.52 -8.45
C TYR A 177 -1.16 6.83 -8.54
N MET A 178 0.15 6.74 -8.76
CA MET A 178 1.01 7.90 -8.99
C MET A 178 0.53 8.74 -10.18
N ALA A 179 0.11 8.09 -11.27
CA ALA A 179 -0.39 8.84 -12.44
C ALA A 179 -1.73 9.54 -12.20
N VAL A 180 -2.65 8.90 -11.49
CA VAL A 180 -3.94 9.51 -11.18
C VAL A 180 -3.76 10.68 -10.23
N GLN A 181 -2.93 10.52 -9.21
CA GLN A 181 -2.66 11.54 -8.20
C GLN A 181 -1.62 12.58 -8.64
N GLN A 182 -0.93 12.35 -9.76
CA GLN A 182 0.17 13.19 -10.25
C GLN A 182 1.31 13.35 -9.21
N LEU A 183 1.56 12.29 -8.43
CA LEU A 183 2.64 12.24 -7.44
C LEU A 183 3.89 11.60 -8.05
N PRO A 184 5.09 12.14 -7.79
CA PRO A 184 6.31 11.75 -8.49
C PRO A 184 6.91 10.46 -7.98
N GLU A 185 6.54 10.01 -6.78
CA GLU A 185 7.12 8.83 -6.16
C GLU A 185 6.16 8.06 -5.27
N ALA A 186 6.45 6.78 -5.10
CA ALA A 186 5.79 5.94 -4.13
C ALA A 186 6.80 5.06 -3.41
N ILE A 187 6.44 4.58 -2.22
CA ILE A 187 7.16 3.56 -1.47
C ILE A 187 6.23 2.37 -1.27
N ILE A 188 6.72 1.17 -1.59
CA ILE A 188 6.06 -0.07 -1.21
C ILE A 188 6.78 -0.62 0.01
N LEU A 189 6.07 -0.70 1.13
CA LEU A 189 6.55 -1.28 2.37
C LEU A 189 6.05 -2.70 2.51
N TYR A 190 6.97 -3.67 2.50
CA TYR A 190 6.67 -5.07 2.78
C TYR A 190 6.96 -5.38 4.24
N VAL A 191 5.99 -5.99 4.90
CA VAL A 191 6.12 -6.46 6.28
C VAL A 191 6.08 -7.99 6.29
N ASP A 192 7.11 -8.62 6.85
CA ASP A 192 7.07 -10.05 7.15
C ASP A 192 6.12 -10.30 8.32
N LYS A 193 5.07 -11.09 8.06
CA LYS A 193 4.07 -11.43 9.08
C LYS A 193 4.59 -12.31 10.22
N ASN A 194 5.76 -12.94 10.04
CA ASN A 194 6.33 -13.88 11.00
C ASN A 194 7.31 -13.19 11.95
N THR A 195 8.13 -12.26 11.44
CA THR A 195 9.22 -11.62 12.20
C THR A 195 8.98 -10.15 12.49
N CYS A 196 8.04 -9.51 11.76
CA CYS A 196 7.82 -8.06 11.71
C CYS A 196 8.98 -7.29 11.07
N ASP A 197 9.91 -7.97 10.40
CA ASP A 197 10.93 -7.30 9.60
C ASP A 197 10.30 -6.57 8.42
N MET A 198 10.95 -5.50 7.99
CA MET A 198 10.44 -4.63 6.93
C MET A 198 11.45 -4.47 5.80
N LYS A 199 10.95 -4.37 4.57
CA LYS A 199 11.69 -3.97 3.38
C LYS A 199 10.90 -2.91 2.64
N GLU A 200 11.54 -1.82 2.27
CA GLU A 200 10.92 -0.78 1.46
C GLU A 200 11.56 -0.67 0.08
N PHE A 201 10.73 -0.39 -0.90
CA PHE A 201 11.18 -0.16 -2.27
C PHE A 201 10.53 1.10 -2.81
N ARG A 202 11.39 2.01 -3.26
CA ARG A 202 10.96 3.24 -3.92
C ARG A 202 10.56 2.95 -5.36
N ILE A 203 9.47 3.54 -5.77
CA ILE A 203 8.94 3.46 -7.13
C ILE A 203 9.02 4.84 -7.74
N GLU A 204 9.76 4.95 -8.83
CA GLU A 204 9.81 6.15 -9.65
C GLU A 204 8.72 6.10 -10.74
N PRO A 205 8.37 7.25 -11.34
CA PRO A 205 7.43 7.29 -12.44
C PRO A 205 7.89 6.35 -13.56
N ILE A 206 7.08 5.35 -13.83
CA ILE A 206 7.25 4.47 -14.98
C ILE A 206 6.45 5.10 -16.12
N ASP A 207 6.85 4.86 -17.35
CA ASP A 207 6.02 5.22 -18.50
C ASP A 207 4.65 4.54 -18.40
N MET A 208 3.70 5.31 -17.92
CA MET A 208 2.33 4.88 -17.64
C MET A 208 1.50 4.69 -18.89
N GLN A 209 1.95 5.24 -20.04
CA GLN A 209 1.16 5.19 -21.26
C GLN A 209 0.95 3.74 -21.70
N SER A 210 1.94 2.88 -21.56
CA SER A 210 1.82 1.47 -21.91
C SER A 210 0.77 0.74 -21.06
N THR A 211 0.70 1.03 -19.76
CA THR A 211 -0.28 0.43 -18.84
C THR A 211 -1.68 0.96 -19.12
N ILE A 212 -1.83 2.27 -19.31
CA ILE A 212 -3.10 2.92 -19.67
C ILE A 212 -3.59 2.45 -21.04
N MET A 213 -2.70 2.34 -22.03
CA MET A 213 -3.05 1.81 -23.36
C MET A 213 -3.55 0.36 -23.28
N ARG A 214 -2.93 -0.47 -22.46
CA ARG A 214 -3.37 -1.85 -22.25
C ARG A 214 -4.83 -1.90 -21.75
N TRP A 215 -5.20 -1.04 -20.80
CA TRP A 215 -6.56 -1.01 -20.28
C TRP A 215 -7.57 -0.42 -21.27
N ARG A 216 -7.20 0.61 -22.00
CA ARG A 216 -8.04 1.14 -23.10
C ARG A 216 -8.30 0.13 -24.21
N GLN A 217 -7.34 -0.76 -24.47
CA GLN A 217 -7.56 -1.85 -25.44
C GLN A 217 -8.63 -2.84 -24.97
N VAL A 218 -8.76 -3.06 -23.67
CA VAL A 218 -9.82 -3.91 -23.11
C VAL A 218 -11.19 -3.23 -23.21
N GLU A 219 -11.23 -1.89 -23.10
CA GLU A 219 -12.49 -1.13 -23.23
C GLU A 219 -13.02 -1.07 -24.65
N ASN A 220 -12.14 -1.17 -25.65
CA ASN A 220 -12.50 -1.07 -27.06
C ASN A 220 -12.62 -2.44 -27.76
N ALA A 221 -12.50 -3.55 -27.02
CA ALA A 221 -12.61 -4.91 -27.55
C ALA A 221 -14.04 -5.46 -27.36
#